data_d211716c9988f156630d784c043f3ef5
#
_entry.id   d211716c9988f156630d784c043f3ef5
#
_cell.length_a   1.000
_cell.length_b   1.000
_cell.length_c   1.000
_cell.angle_alpha   90.00
_cell.angle_beta   90.00
_cell.angle_gamma   90.00
#
_symmetry.space_group_name_H-M   'P 1'
#
loop_
_entity.id
_entity.type
_entity.pdbx_description
1 polymer ?
#
loop_
_entity_poly.entity_id
_entity_poly.type
_entity_poly.pdbx_seq_one_letter_code
_entity_poly.pdbx_strand_id
1 'polypeptide(L)'
;MQTIKVPGLSVPVALDAPICLDSPHFSWAEATKGGARIPESEDITRNIIRIAKKLEEVRTMFDDRTITITSWYRPPAINRAVGGARFSKHIDGHAVDITIDGLDPCEVTRKLSENWNGGVGDSPAFTHLDLGDTRRWDYGG
;
A
#
# COMPACT_ATOMS: atom_id res chain seq x y z
N MET A 1 -6.75 -20.16 -13.35
CA MET A 1 -6.65 -18.83 -12.74
C MET A 1 -6.91 -18.93 -11.25
N GLN A 2 -6.02 -18.41 -10.44
CA GLN A 2 -6.17 -18.43 -8.99
C GLN A 2 -7.07 -17.28 -8.52
N THR A 3 -8.04 -17.60 -7.66
CA THR A 3 -8.94 -16.60 -7.07
C THR A 3 -8.83 -16.64 -5.56
N ILE A 4 -9.23 -15.54 -4.92
CA ILE A 4 -9.28 -15.42 -3.47
C ILE A 4 -10.63 -14.83 -3.04
N LYS A 5 -11.06 -15.19 -1.83
CA LYS A 5 -12.23 -14.58 -1.21
C LYS A 5 -11.76 -13.44 -0.32
N VAL A 6 -12.29 -12.25 -0.58
CA VAL A 6 -11.93 -11.04 0.16
C VAL A 6 -13.17 -10.58 0.93
N PRO A 7 -13.06 -10.36 2.26
CA PRO A 7 -14.20 -9.87 3.04
C PRO A 7 -14.77 -8.59 2.44
N GLY A 8 -16.10 -8.49 2.40
CA GLY A 8 -16.79 -7.32 1.85
C GLY A 8 -17.05 -7.37 0.36
N LEU A 9 -16.43 -8.31 -0.36
CA LEU A 9 -16.69 -8.50 -1.80
C LEU A 9 -17.65 -9.66 -1.99
N SER A 10 -18.63 -9.48 -2.88
CA SER A 10 -19.72 -10.45 -3.08
C SER A 10 -19.28 -11.70 -3.82
N VAL A 11 -18.19 -11.64 -4.58
CA VAL A 11 -17.66 -12.76 -5.35
C VAL A 11 -16.15 -12.87 -5.18
N PRO A 12 -15.57 -14.08 -5.37
CA PRO A 12 -14.11 -14.20 -5.38
C PRO A 12 -13.49 -13.36 -6.49
N VAL A 13 -12.28 -12.89 -6.26
CA VAL A 13 -11.54 -12.09 -7.24
C VAL A 13 -10.27 -12.81 -7.68
N ALA A 14 -9.88 -12.61 -8.93
CA ALA A 14 -8.63 -13.13 -9.44
C ALA A 14 -7.46 -12.34 -8.83
N LEU A 15 -6.35 -13.01 -8.54
CA LEU A 15 -5.17 -12.36 -7.97
C LEU A 15 -4.64 -11.23 -8.86
N ASP A 16 -4.67 -11.42 -10.17
CA ASP A 16 -4.18 -10.42 -11.13
C ASP A 16 -5.23 -9.36 -11.49
N ALA A 17 -6.44 -9.45 -10.91
CA ALA A 17 -7.48 -8.47 -11.18
C ALA A 17 -7.16 -7.13 -10.50
N PRO A 18 -7.55 -6.01 -11.14
CA PRO A 18 -7.45 -4.69 -10.49
C PRO A 18 -8.22 -4.65 -9.18
N ILE A 19 -7.74 -3.86 -8.22
CA ILE A 19 -8.39 -3.67 -6.92
C ILE A 19 -9.83 -3.16 -7.13
N CYS A 20 -10.01 -2.19 -8.03
CA CYS A 20 -11.33 -1.68 -8.39
C CYS A 20 -11.23 -0.93 -9.73
N LEU A 21 -12.38 -0.50 -10.26
CA LEU A 21 -12.42 0.21 -11.54
C LEU A 21 -11.62 1.51 -11.50
N ASP A 22 -11.59 2.19 -10.37
CA ASP A 22 -10.86 3.44 -10.20
C ASP A 22 -9.37 3.25 -9.93
N SER A 23 -8.91 2.00 -9.83
CA SER A 23 -7.51 1.68 -9.59
C SER A 23 -7.06 0.51 -10.49
N PRO A 24 -6.97 0.75 -11.80
CA PRO A 24 -6.65 -0.31 -12.75
C PRO A 24 -5.20 -0.78 -12.73
N HIS A 25 -4.29 -0.03 -12.11
CA HIS A 25 -2.85 -0.33 -12.13
C HIS A 25 -2.37 -1.10 -10.90
N PHE A 26 -3.24 -1.39 -9.96
CA PHE A 26 -2.89 -2.11 -8.73
C PHE A 26 -3.80 -3.31 -8.54
N SER A 27 -3.22 -4.44 -8.19
CA SER A 27 -3.91 -5.73 -8.18
C SER A 27 -4.08 -6.28 -6.76
N TRP A 28 -4.98 -7.23 -6.63
CA TRP A 28 -5.16 -7.98 -5.38
C TRP A 28 -3.92 -8.80 -5.03
N ALA A 29 -3.16 -9.26 -6.02
CA ALA A 29 -1.89 -9.93 -5.77
C ALA A 29 -0.90 -9.01 -5.03
N GLU A 30 -0.84 -7.75 -5.42
CA GLU A 30 0.04 -6.77 -4.76
C GLU A 30 -0.41 -6.48 -3.33
N ALA A 31 -1.72 -6.31 -3.10
CA ALA A 31 -2.25 -6.00 -1.77
C ALA A 31 -2.14 -7.17 -0.80
N THR A 32 -2.21 -8.40 -1.30
CA THR A 32 -2.29 -9.63 -0.49
C THR A 32 -1.03 -10.48 -0.54
N LYS A 33 0.04 -9.97 -1.13
CA LYS A 33 1.30 -10.72 -1.30
C LYS A 33 1.05 -12.08 -1.99
N GLY A 34 0.45 -12.02 -3.17
CA GLY A 34 0.15 -13.23 -3.95
C GLY A 34 -0.92 -14.12 -3.33
N GLY A 35 -1.81 -13.57 -2.53
CA GLY A 35 -2.87 -14.32 -1.85
C GLY A 35 -2.46 -14.88 -0.48
N ALA A 36 -1.22 -14.65 -0.05
CA ALA A 36 -0.74 -15.12 1.25
C ALA A 36 -1.28 -14.32 2.43
N ARG A 37 -1.74 -13.09 2.19
CA ARG A 37 -2.19 -12.16 3.24
C ARG A 37 -3.60 -11.68 2.93
N ILE A 38 -4.59 -12.56 3.11
CA ILE A 38 -6.00 -12.21 2.89
C ILE A 38 -6.46 -11.28 4.02
N PRO A 39 -7.15 -10.16 3.72
CA PRO A 39 -7.67 -9.27 4.76
C PRO A 39 -8.56 -10.01 5.74
N GLU A 40 -8.44 -9.69 7.03
CA GLU A 40 -9.21 -10.36 8.09
C GLU A 40 -10.62 -9.79 8.24
N SER A 41 -10.90 -8.60 7.68
CA SER A 41 -12.18 -7.94 7.86
C SER A 41 -12.55 -7.08 6.66
N GLU A 42 -13.83 -6.76 6.56
CA GLU A 42 -14.35 -5.84 5.55
C GLU A 42 -13.75 -4.43 5.69
N ASP A 43 -13.49 -3.97 6.92
CA ASP A 43 -12.86 -2.67 7.15
C ASP A 43 -11.46 -2.61 6.52
N ILE A 44 -10.67 -3.67 6.68
CA ILE A 44 -9.35 -3.76 6.07
C ILE A 44 -9.46 -3.72 4.55
N THR A 45 -10.41 -4.44 3.98
CA THR A 45 -10.66 -4.43 2.54
C THR A 45 -10.97 -3.01 2.04
N ARG A 46 -11.83 -2.28 2.74
CA ARG A 46 -12.14 -0.90 2.39
C ARG A 46 -10.90 0.00 2.42
N ASN A 47 -10.05 -0.19 3.43
CA ASN A 47 -8.81 0.58 3.55
C ASN A 47 -7.85 0.29 2.40
N ILE A 48 -7.74 -0.97 1.99
CA ILE A 48 -6.93 -1.36 0.83
C ILE A 48 -7.43 -0.65 -0.43
N ILE A 49 -8.74 -0.63 -0.64
CA ILE A 49 -9.34 0.04 -1.80
C ILE A 49 -9.06 1.54 -1.77
N ARG A 50 -9.14 2.17 -0.60
CA ARG A 50 -8.83 3.60 -0.45
C ARG A 50 -7.38 3.91 -0.81
N ILE A 51 -6.44 3.10 -0.33
CA ILE A 51 -5.02 3.24 -0.68
C ILE A 51 -4.82 3.05 -2.18
N ALA A 52 -5.46 2.05 -2.79
CA ALA A 52 -5.33 1.80 -4.22
C ALA A 52 -5.74 3.02 -5.05
N LYS A 53 -6.84 3.67 -4.69
CA LYS A 53 -7.29 4.88 -5.36
C LYS A 53 -6.29 6.03 -5.20
N LYS A 54 -5.72 6.19 -4.01
CA LYS A 54 -4.70 7.21 -3.76
C LYS A 54 -3.42 6.93 -4.54
N LEU A 55 -3.04 5.68 -4.71
CA LEU A 55 -1.87 5.32 -5.50
C LEU A 55 -2.02 5.67 -6.98
N GLU A 56 -3.25 5.66 -7.51
CA GLU A 56 -3.47 6.13 -8.88
C GLU A 56 -3.16 7.63 -9.01
N GLU A 57 -3.51 8.43 -8.00
CA GLU A 57 -3.16 9.85 -7.96
C GLU A 57 -1.64 10.04 -7.87
N VAL A 58 -0.97 9.22 -7.06
CA VAL A 58 0.50 9.24 -6.97
C VAL A 58 1.12 8.91 -8.33
N ARG A 59 0.60 7.90 -9.01
CA ARG A 59 1.09 7.51 -10.33
C ARG A 59 1.02 8.68 -11.32
N THR A 60 -0.10 9.38 -11.34
CA THR A 60 -0.27 10.57 -12.18
C THR A 60 0.73 11.67 -11.81
N MET A 61 0.96 11.88 -10.53
CA MET A 61 1.90 12.88 -10.03
C MET A 61 3.34 12.63 -10.52
N PHE A 62 3.70 11.36 -10.75
CA PHE A 62 5.04 10.94 -11.20
C PHE A 62 5.05 10.51 -12.66
N ASP A 63 4.24 11.16 -13.51
CA ASP A 63 4.23 10.97 -14.97
C ASP A 63 3.91 9.53 -15.40
N ASP A 64 3.00 8.88 -14.68
CA ASP A 64 2.55 7.50 -14.94
C ASP A 64 3.68 6.47 -14.90
N ARG A 65 4.72 6.73 -14.12
CA ARG A 65 5.78 5.75 -13.89
C ARG A 65 5.27 4.55 -13.11
N THR A 66 5.85 3.40 -13.37
CA THR A 66 5.50 2.18 -12.64
C THR A 66 5.82 2.33 -11.17
N ILE A 67 4.82 2.03 -10.33
CA ILE A 67 4.97 1.97 -8.88
C ILE A 67 5.07 0.50 -8.48
N THR A 68 6.14 0.14 -7.77
CA THR A 68 6.32 -1.20 -7.22
C THR A 68 5.94 -1.18 -5.75
N ILE A 69 5.08 -2.12 -5.36
CA ILE A 69 4.65 -2.28 -3.97
C ILE A 69 5.63 -3.21 -3.28
N THR A 70 6.30 -2.72 -2.25
CA THR A 70 7.21 -3.56 -1.45
C THR A 70 6.52 -4.12 -0.22
N SER A 71 5.49 -3.45 0.29
CA SER A 71 4.64 -3.96 1.36
C SER A 71 3.31 -3.23 1.34
N TRP A 72 2.22 -3.94 1.68
CA TRP A 72 0.88 -3.34 1.79
C TRP A 72 0.23 -3.88 3.06
N TYR A 73 -0.81 -4.70 2.94
CA TYR A 73 -1.43 -5.28 4.12
C TYR A 73 -0.51 -6.28 4.82
N ARG A 74 -0.38 -6.15 6.14
CA ARG A 74 0.36 -7.08 7.00
C ARG A 74 -0.52 -7.56 8.14
N PRO A 75 -0.91 -8.86 8.18
CA PRO A 75 -1.56 -9.42 9.37
C PRO A 75 -0.68 -9.23 10.60
N PRO A 76 -1.26 -9.16 11.81
CA PRO A 76 -0.46 -8.92 13.03
C PRO A 76 0.73 -9.85 13.22
N ALA A 77 0.58 -11.15 12.93
CA ALA A 77 1.67 -12.10 13.07
C ALA A 77 2.83 -11.81 12.10
N ILE A 78 2.51 -11.44 10.85
CA ILE A 78 3.52 -11.07 9.86
C ILE A 78 4.20 -9.76 10.27
N ASN A 79 3.42 -8.79 10.77
CA ASN A 79 3.98 -7.52 11.23
C ASN A 79 5.00 -7.74 12.36
N ARG A 80 4.70 -8.63 13.30
CA ARG A 80 5.65 -8.98 14.37
C ARG A 80 6.90 -9.65 13.81
N ALA A 81 6.73 -10.56 12.86
CA ALA A 81 7.86 -11.31 12.27
C ALA A 81 8.83 -10.41 11.53
N VAL A 82 8.37 -9.33 10.90
CA VAL A 82 9.24 -8.39 10.17
C VAL A 82 9.70 -7.20 11.03
N GLY A 83 9.39 -7.22 12.32
CA GLY A 83 9.80 -6.16 13.22
C GLY A 83 9.05 -4.84 13.03
N GLY A 84 7.85 -4.90 12.49
CA GLY A 84 7.02 -3.71 12.28
C GLY A 84 6.54 -3.11 13.61
N ALA A 85 6.18 -1.82 13.57
CA ALA A 85 5.65 -1.13 14.73
C ALA A 85 4.38 -1.80 15.25
N ARG A 86 4.19 -1.81 16.56
CA ARG A 86 3.05 -2.47 17.21
C ARG A 86 1.70 -1.98 16.67
N PHE A 87 1.60 -0.68 16.38
CA PHE A 87 0.39 -0.05 15.84
C PHE A 87 0.58 0.39 14.39
N SER A 88 1.33 -0.40 13.62
CA SER A 88 1.56 -0.11 12.21
C SER A 88 0.25 0.00 11.42
N LYS A 89 0.16 1.01 10.55
CA LYS A 89 -0.98 1.18 9.66
C LYS A 89 -1.07 0.08 8.60
N HIS A 90 0.01 -0.67 8.36
CA HIS A 90 -0.02 -1.86 7.50
C HIS A 90 -0.99 -2.92 8.01
N ILE A 91 -1.16 -3.03 9.34
CA ILE A 91 -2.07 -4.00 9.96
C ILE A 91 -3.52 -3.72 9.57
N ASP A 92 -3.86 -2.46 9.39
CA ASP A 92 -5.23 -2.02 9.03
C ASP A 92 -5.45 -1.96 7.52
N GLY A 93 -4.45 -2.26 6.71
CA GLY A 93 -4.51 -2.07 5.26
C GLY A 93 -4.41 -0.61 4.84
N HIS A 94 -4.14 0.30 5.76
CA HIS A 94 -4.08 1.76 5.55
C HIS A 94 -2.72 2.26 5.10
N ALA A 95 -1.74 1.39 4.90
CA ALA A 95 -0.38 1.79 4.59
C ALA A 95 0.20 0.97 3.45
N VAL A 96 1.12 1.58 2.74
CA VAL A 96 1.84 0.95 1.64
C VAL A 96 3.28 1.48 1.62
N ASP A 97 4.21 0.60 1.32
CA ASP A 97 5.60 0.96 1.06
C ASP A 97 5.85 0.78 -0.43
N ILE A 98 6.37 1.82 -1.08
CA ILE A 98 6.50 1.85 -2.54
C ILE A 98 7.88 2.27 -2.99
N THR A 99 8.22 1.88 -4.23
CA THR A 99 9.28 2.50 -5.01
C THR A 99 8.69 2.93 -6.35
N ILE A 100 9.29 3.91 -6.97
CA ILE A 100 8.85 4.39 -8.29
C ILE A 100 9.99 4.21 -9.27
N ASP A 101 9.69 3.59 -10.40
CA ASP A 101 10.66 3.23 -11.43
C ASP A 101 11.49 4.42 -11.86
N GLY A 102 12.82 4.27 -11.83
CA GLY A 102 13.76 5.30 -12.26
C GLY A 102 13.99 6.43 -11.27
N LEU A 103 13.37 6.40 -10.10
CA LEU A 103 13.52 7.46 -9.08
C LEU A 103 14.08 6.92 -7.76
N ASP A 104 14.90 7.74 -7.12
CA ASP A 104 15.43 7.45 -5.80
C ASP A 104 14.30 7.60 -4.77
N PRO A 105 14.15 6.68 -3.80
CA PRO A 105 13.12 6.82 -2.77
C PRO A 105 13.12 8.17 -2.06
N CYS A 106 14.26 8.78 -1.82
CA CYS A 106 14.29 10.07 -1.15
C CYS A 106 13.70 11.21 -2.00
N GLU A 107 13.81 11.12 -3.32
CA GLU A 107 13.15 12.08 -4.22
C GLU A 107 11.63 11.92 -4.18
N VAL A 108 11.17 10.67 -4.18
CA VAL A 108 9.75 10.33 -4.09
C VAL A 108 9.18 10.83 -2.78
N THR A 109 9.87 10.55 -1.68
CA THR A 109 9.46 10.99 -0.33
C THR A 109 9.36 12.51 -0.26
N ARG A 110 10.36 13.22 -0.78
CA ARG A 110 10.37 14.68 -0.76
C ARG A 110 9.16 15.27 -1.48
N LYS A 111 8.87 14.78 -2.69
CA LYS A 111 7.76 15.27 -3.48
C LYS A 111 6.42 14.98 -2.82
N LEU A 112 6.23 13.77 -2.32
CA LEU A 112 4.99 13.38 -1.65
C LEU A 112 4.79 14.10 -0.32
N SER A 113 5.88 14.41 0.40
CA SER A 113 5.80 15.12 1.68
C SER A 113 5.16 16.50 1.56
N GLU A 114 5.20 17.10 0.40
CA GLU A 114 4.62 18.43 0.17
C GLU A 114 3.10 18.43 0.15
N ASN A 115 2.48 17.32 -0.26
CA ASN A 115 1.03 17.30 -0.55
C ASN A 115 0.27 16.15 0.08
N TRP A 116 0.94 15.16 0.63
CA TRP A 116 0.26 13.96 1.14
C TRP A 116 -0.46 14.24 2.46
N ASN A 117 -1.76 13.93 2.51
CA ASN A 117 -2.57 14.00 3.72
C ASN A 117 -2.49 12.66 4.44
N GLY A 118 -1.57 12.53 5.37
CA GLY A 118 -1.33 11.30 6.11
C GLY A 118 0.12 11.16 6.46
N GLY A 119 0.54 9.94 6.75
CA GLY A 119 1.93 9.64 7.10
C GLY A 119 2.81 9.47 5.87
N VAL A 120 4.00 10.04 5.91
CA VAL A 120 5.05 9.80 4.94
C VAL A 120 6.33 9.45 5.70
N GLY A 121 6.86 8.26 5.45
CA GLY A 121 8.09 7.79 6.07
C GLY A 121 9.21 7.67 5.04
N ASP A 122 10.37 8.24 5.33
CA ASP A 122 11.54 8.19 4.48
C ASP A 122 12.42 6.99 4.83
N SER A 123 12.80 6.24 3.81
CA SER A 123 13.72 5.10 3.94
C SER A 123 14.62 5.07 2.72
N PRO A 124 15.88 4.60 2.85
CA PRO A 124 16.74 4.45 1.67
C PRO A 124 16.21 3.43 0.66
N ALA A 125 15.32 2.53 1.07
CA ALA A 125 14.83 1.43 0.24
C ALA A 125 13.40 1.64 -0.30
N PHE A 126 12.61 2.52 0.32
CA PHE A 126 11.20 2.72 -0.07
C PHE A 126 10.65 4.02 0.50
N THR A 127 9.48 4.41 0.03
CA THR A 127 8.68 5.48 0.65
C THR A 127 7.45 4.85 1.30
N HIS A 128 7.26 5.09 2.59
CA HIS A 128 6.05 4.68 3.30
C HIS A 128 4.98 5.75 3.17
N LEU A 129 3.75 5.34 2.84
CA LEU A 129 2.59 6.21 2.78
C LEU A 129 1.45 5.58 3.56
N ASP A 130 0.76 6.37 4.37
CA ASP A 130 -0.46 5.89 5.03
C ASP A 130 -1.52 6.98 5.12
N LEU A 131 -2.75 6.56 5.46
CA LEU A 131 -3.92 7.44 5.57
C LEU A 131 -4.22 7.83 7.02
N GLY A 132 -3.26 7.66 7.92
CA GLY A 132 -3.40 8.13 9.29
C GLY A 132 -3.23 9.65 9.40
N ASP A 133 -2.97 10.13 10.61
CA ASP A 133 -2.72 11.54 10.84
C ASP A 133 -1.55 12.03 10.01
N THR A 134 -1.61 13.29 9.58
CA THR A 134 -0.52 13.91 8.82
C THR A 134 0.72 13.98 9.69
N ARG A 135 1.79 13.30 9.27
CA ARG A 135 3.08 13.27 9.97
C ARG A 135 4.19 12.85 9.02
N ARG A 136 5.41 13.20 9.37
CA ARG A 136 6.60 12.93 8.56
C ARG A 136 7.69 12.37 9.48
N TRP A 137 8.38 11.33 9.02
CA TRP A 137 9.48 10.75 9.80
C TRP A 137 10.50 10.09 8.87
N ASP A 138 11.66 9.78 9.45
CA ASP A 138 12.74 9.08 8.81
C ASP A 138 12.95 7.76 9.56
N TYR A 139 13.19 6.68 8.84
CA TYR A 139 13.48 5.38 9.45
C TYR A 139 14.91 5.24 9.97
N GLY A 140 15.64 6.32 10.09
CA GLY A 140 16.96 6.32 10.69
C GLY A 140 18.05 5.73 9.79
N GLY A 141 17.91 5.92 8.52
CA GLY A 141 18.84 5.38 7.52
C GLY A 141 20.24 5.91 7.61
#